data_95310b37777c09fd6d4167a3f9c3c485
#
_entry.id   95310b37777c09fd6d4167a3f9c3c485
#
_cell.length_a   1.000
_cell.length_b   1.000
_cell.length_c   1.000
_cell.angle_alpha   90.00
_cell.angle_beta   90.00
_cell.angle_gamma   90.00
#
_symmetry.space_group_name_H-M   'P 1'
#
loop_
_entity.id
_entity.type
_entity.pdbx_description
1 polymer ?
#
loop_
_entity_poly.entity_id
_entity_poly.type
_entity_poly.pdbx_seq_one_letter_code
_entity_poly.pdbx_strand_id
1 'polypeptide(L)'
;MAEVAVLATTTARTRSGLLHSATPAVPITSVDPDHTRHLPTGIDELDRVLGGGVVPGSVSLLAGDPGVGKSTLLLAVAHRWAQSGRRALYVSGEESAGQIRMRAGRTDCTHDGLYLAAESDVNTVLEHLEVVDPSLVIVDSVQTMSAPDSDGVTGGVTQVRAVTSALTSAAKSSGVAMILVGHVTKDGAIAGPRSLEHLVDVVLHFEGDRNTPIRMVRGVKNRFGAADEVGCFVLNEHGIEGVSDPSGLFLEQRAQPVPGTAVTVTLDGKRPLIGEIQALLTSPPTDNTPRRTVVSGIDPSRVAMITAVIHKRAGIPVSMLDIYLSTVGGMRLTDPSSDLAVAAAMASAVTGLPLPAGVVVFGEIGLAGDLRRVSGMNQRLAEAARLGFTVAVVPTGCSAPPEGLHTLESATITEALQTLDGISVAPPAPRELKSDRRSGGGIPTVDNGWL
;
A
#
# COMPACT_ATOMS: atom_id res chain seq x y z
N MET A 1 55.06 37.94 -60.98
CA MET A 1 55.04 36.99 -59.88
C MET A 1 54.43 37.69 -58.67
N ALA A 2 53.16 37.44 -58.40
CA ALA A 2 52.44 38.01 -57.28
C ALA A 2 51.94 36.85 -56.43
N GLU A 3 52.40 36.78 -55.18
CA GLU A 3 51.97 35.85 -54.16
C GLU A 3 50.60 36.25 -53.65
N VAL A 4 49.67 35.31 -53.72
CA VAL A 4 48.32 35.47 -53.14
C VAL A 4 48.34 34.90 -51.79
N ALA A 5 48.26 35.73 -50.75
CA ALA A 5 48.11 35.33 -49.32
C ALA A 5 46.65 34.89 -49.12
N VAL A 6 46.46 33.62 -48.75
CA VAL A 6 45.20 33.04 -48.33
C VAL A 6 45.00 33.36 -46.83
N LEU A 7 44.06 34.30 -46.54
CA LEU A 7 43.57 34.59 -45.21
C LEU A 7 42.63 33.45 -44.75
N ALA A 8 43.07 32.65 -43.81
CA ALA A 8 42.25 31.69 -43.10
C ALA A 8 41.33 32.45 -42.11
N THR A 9 40.09 32.60 -42.45
CA THR A 9 39.04 33.07 -41.52
C THR A 9 38.65 31.95 -40.52
N THR A 10 39.20 32.04 -39.35
CA THR A 10 38.75 31.20 -38.21
C THR A 10 37.39 31.70 -37.74
N THR A 11 36.35 31.04 -38.17
CA THR A 11 35.00 31.25 -37.62
C THR A 11 34.99 30.80 -36.16
N ALA A 12 35.06 31.75 -35.23
CA ALA A 12 34.77 31.55 -33.82
C ALA A 12 33.30 31.10 -33.70
N ARG A 13 33.09 29.83 -33.40
CA ARG A 13 31.79 29.32 -32.94
C ARG A 13 31.45 30.01 -31.64
N THR A 14 30.57 31.00 -31.72
CA THR A 14 29.92 31.58 -30.55
C THR A 14 29.13 30.47 -29.87
N ARG A 15 29.68 29.93 -28.76
CA ARG A 15 28.91 29.13 -27.84
C ARG A 15 27.90 30.06 -27.19
N SER A 16 26.69 30.11 -27.73
CA SER A 16 25.53 30.65 -27.04
C SER A 16 25.28 29.72 -25.87
N GLY A 17 25.80 30.10 -24.70
CA GLY A 17 25.70 29.35 -23.48
C GLY A 17 24.36 29.64 -22.84
N LEU A 18 23.56 28.65 -22.71
CA LEU A 18 22.75 28.46 -21.53
C LEU A 18 23.74 28.17 -20.42
N LEU A 19 24.03 29.16 -19.58
CA LEU A 19 24.74 29.00 -18.33
C LEU A 19 23.83 28.20 -17.38
N HIS A 20 23.75 26.89 -17.59
CA HIS A 20 23.47 25.99 -16.49
C HIS A 20 24.70 26.15 -15.58
N SER A 21 24.51 26.67 -14.40
CA SER A 21 25.50 26.60 -13.32
C SER A 21 25.79 25.14 -13.10
N ALA A 22 26.79 24.62 -13.81
CA ALA A 22 27.22 23.24 -13.60
C ALA A 22 27.82 23.19 -12.20
N THR A 23 27.13 22.52 -11.29
CA THR A 23 27.68 22.21 -9.96
C THR A 23 29.00 21.48 -10.22
N PRO A 24 30.13 22.01 -9.73
CA PRO A 24 31.43 21.38 -9.99
C PRO A 24 31.45 19.97 -9.40
N ALA A 25 32.15 19.05 -10.05
CA ALA A 25 32.39 17.72 -9.49
C ALA A 25 33.16 17.86 -8.17
N VAL A 26 32.69 17.22 -7.13
CA VAL A 26 33.31 17.23 -5.79
C VAL A 26 33.60 15.80 -5.35
N PRO A 27 34.61 15.57 -4.52
CA PRO A 27 34.85 14.25 -3.91
C PRO A 27 33.61 13.80 -3.13
N ILE A 28 33.27 12.52 -3.19
CA ILE A 28 32.10 11.97 -2.51
C ILE A 28 32.13 12.20 -1.00
N THR A 29 33.34 12.26 -0.42
CA THR A 29 33.55 12.53 1.02
C THR A 29 33.27 13.97 1.43
N SER A 30 33.18 14.91 0.48
CA SER A 30 32.86 16.31 0.73
C SER A 30 31.37 16.62 0.54
N VAL A 31 30.57 15.63 0.09
CA VAL A 31 29.13 15.76 0.00
C VAL A 31 28.52 15.60 1.40
N ASP A 32 27.79 16.63 1.85
CA ASP A 32 27.12 16.60 3.15
C ASP A 32 25.97 15.58 3.14
N PRO A 33 26.01 14.53 3.97
CA PRO A 33 24.94 13.54 4.07
C PRO A 33 23.63 14.12 4.63
N ASP A 34 23.65 15.26 5.31
CA ASP A 34 22.46 15.89 5.88
C ASP A 34 21.47 16.38 4.81
N HIS A 35 21.92 16.58 3.56
CA HIS A 35 21.03 16.86 2.42
C HIS A 35 20.12 15.69 2.04
N THR A 36 20.36 14.49 2.57
CA THR A 36 19.52 13.30 2.34
C THR A 36 18.64 12.93 3.53
N ARG A 37 18.55 13.83 4.53
CA ARG A 37 17.71 13.60 5.71
C ARG A 37 16.23 13.58 5.34
N HIS A 38 15.55 12.53 5.78
CA HIS A 38 14.10 12.41 5.64
C HIS A 38 13.37 13.48 6.45
N LEU A 39 12.40 14.12 5.84
CA LEU A 39 11.48 15.05 6.47
C LEU A 39 10.11 14.39 6.61
N PRO A 40 9.63 14.15 7.84
CA PRO A 40 8.34 13.50 8.05
C PRO A 40 7.19 14.28 7.40
N THR A 41 6.28 13.56 6.77
CA THR A 41 5.05 14.12 6.19
C THR A 41 4.02 14.48 7.26
N GLY A 42 4.16 13.91 8.46
CA GLY A 42 3.22 14.03 9.56
C GLY A 42 2.10 12.99 9.51
N ILE A 43 2.24 11.99 8.63
CA ILE A 43 1.36 10.82 8.55
C ILE A 43 2.22 9.56 8.67
N ASP A 44 2.23 8.95 9.83
CA ASP A 44 3.17 7.87 10.21
C ASP A 44 3.16 6.69 9.21
N GLU A 45 1.99 6.31 8.73
CA GLU A 45 1.85 5.20 7.77
C GLU A 45 2.42 5.55 6.39
N LEU A 46 2.38 6.81 5.98
CA LEU A 46 3.05 7.26 4.76
C LEU A 46 4.56 7.38 4.98
N ASP A 47 4.97 7.91 6.12
CA ASP A 47 6.38 8.03 6.50
C ASP A 47 7.05 6.66 6.59
N ARG A 48 6.34 5.63 7.08
CA ARG A 48 6.80 4.22 7.03
C ARG A 48 7.17 3.80 5.61
N VAL A 49 6.28 4.04 4.65
CA VAL A 49 6.49 3.61 3.25
C VAL A 49 7.60 4.41 2.57
N LEU A 50 7.73 5.68 2.94
CA LEU A 50 8.79 6.57 2.45
C LEU A 50 10.16 6.29 3.10
N GLY A 51 10.19 5.53 4.20
CA GLY A 51 11.44 5.26 4.95
C GLY A 51 11.79 6.36 5.95
N GLY A 52 10.78 7.12 6.42
CA GLY A 52 10.91 8.19 7.41
C GLY A 52 10.42 9.56 6.93
N GLY A 53 9.92 9.65 5.71
CA GLY A 53 9.39 10.89 5.12
C GLY A 53 9.96 11.19 3.74
N VAL A 54 9.71 12.39 3.22
CA VAL A 54 10.25 12.83 1.93
C VAL A 54 11.68 13.35 2.09
N VAL A 55 12.49 13.21 1.04
CA VAL A 55 13.86 13.73 0.99
C VAL A 55 13.88 15.03 0.20
N PRO A 56 14.53 16.11 0.67
CA PRO A 56 14.68 17.35 -0.09
C PRO A 56 15.26 17.10 -1.49
N GLY A 57 14.69 17.77 -2.50
CA GLY A 57 15.10 17.58 -3.90
C GLY A 57 14.67 16.26 -4.54
N SER A 58 13.94 15.41 -3.83
CA SER A 58 13.41 14.14 -4.38
C SER A 58 12.06 14.32 -5.05
N VAL A 59 11.78 13.43 -6.00
CA VAL A 59 10.48 13.35 -6.67
C VAL A 59 9.86 11.97 -6.41
N SER A 60 8.67 11.97 -5.81
CA SER A 60 7.85 10.79 -5.56
C SER A 60 6.65 10.76 -6.48
N LEU A 61 6.32 9.61 -7.05
CA LEU A 61 5.11 9.38 -7.84
C LEU A 61 4.11 8.57 -6.99
N LEU A 62 2.93 9.11 -6.74
CA LEU A 62 1.79 8.39 -6.15
C LEU A 62 0.83 7.97 -7.26
N ALA A 63 0.88 6.71 -7.64
CA ALA A 63 0.03 6.12 -8.67
C ALA A 63 -1.14 5.34 -8.05
N GLY A 64 -2.26 5.24 -8.76
CA GLY A 64 -3.40 4.43 -8.32
C GLY A 64 -4.67 4.76 -9.10
N ASP A 65 -5.71 3.93 -8.91
CA ASP A 65 -7.00 4.06 -9.59
C ASP A 65 -7.69 5.41 -9.29
N PRO A 66 -8.49 5.93 -10.22
CA PRO A 66 -9.33 7.11 -9.97
C PRO A 66 -10.31 6.86 -8.81
N GLY A 67 -10.43 7.86 -7.91
CA GLY A 67 -11.36 7.79 -6.78
C GLY A 67 -10.90 6.95 -5.59
N VAL A 68 -9.66 6.43 -5.58
CA VAL A 68 -9.13 5.66 -4.44
C VAL A 68 -8.78 6.53 -3.23
N GLY A 69 -8.67 7.86 -3.38
CA GLY A 69 -8.39 8.81 -2.29
C GLY A 69 -7.02 9.49 -2.35
N LYS A 70 -6.29 9.42 -3.48
CA LYS A 70 -4.96 10.05 -3.64
C LYS A 70 -4.94 11.52 -3.27
N SER A 71 -5.84 12.30 -3.88
CA SER A 71 -5.94 13.74 -3.63
C SER A 71 -6.33 14.08 -2.19
N THR A 72 -7.12 13.22 -1.53
CA THR A 72 -7.48 13.37 -0.11
C THR A 72 -6.26 13.13 0.78
N LEU A 73 -5.48 12.08 0.51
CA LEU A 73 -4.24 11.80 1.25
C LEU A 73 -3.25 12.95 1.10
N LEU A 74 -3.03 13.42 -0.13
CA LEU A 74 -2.03 14.45 -0.38
C LEU A 74 -2.44 15.82 0.15
N LEU A 75 -3.73 16.12 0.20
CA LEU A 75 -4.23 17.33 0.87
C LEU A 75 -3.96 17.28 2.39
N ALA A 76 -4.16 16.11 3.01
CA ALA A 76 -3.81 15.89 4.41
C ALA A 76 -2.30 16.01 4.65
N VAL A 77 -1.46 15.48 3.75
CA VAL A 77 0.00 15.65 3.79
C VAL A 77 0.37 17.14 3.73
N ALA A 78 -0.16 17.89 2.77
CA ALA A 78 0.13 19.31 2.61
C ALA A 78 -0.26 20.13 3.85
N HIS A 79 -1.43 19.79 4.44
CA HIS A 79 -1.90 20.40 5.67
C HIS A 79 -0.98 20.11 6.86
N ARG A 80 -0.63 18.82 7.11
CA ARG A 80 0.30 18.43 8.18
C ARG A 80 1.67 19.07 8.01
N TRP A 81 2.14 19.15 6.76
CA TRP A 81 3.37 19.82 6.41
C TRP A 81 3.34 21.30 6.79
N ALA A 82 2.24 22.01 6.46
CA ALA A 82 2.05 23.41 6.82
C ALA A 82 1.94 23.61 8.33
N GLN A 83 1.23 22.74 9.04
CA GLN A 83 1.16 22.76 10.52
C GLN A 83 2.52 22.62 11.20
N SER A 84 3.50 21.98 10.56
CA SER A 84 4.86 21.88 11.09
C SER A 84 5.71 23.16 10.90
N GLY A 85 5.08 24.28 10.45
CA GLY A 85 5.73 25.56 10.21
C GLY A 85 6.43 25.69 8.85
N ARG A 86 6.24 24.71 7.95
CA ARG A 86 6.80 24.68 6.60
C ARG A 86 5.78 25.16 5.56
N ARG A 87 6.22 25.58 4.38
CA ARG A 87 5.33 25.96 3.28
C ARG A 87 5.13 24.77 2.35
N ALA A 88 3.87 24.51 1.97
CA ALA A 88 3.46 23.55 0.96
C ALA A 88 2.75 24.25 -0.19
N LEU A 89 3.03 23.85 -1.43
CA LEU A 89 2.30 24.28 -2.62
C LEU A 89 1.55 23.08 -3.21
N TYR A 90 0.22 23.20 -3.29
CA TYR A 90 -0.65 22.22 -3.94
C TYR A 90 -1.10 22.75 -5.28
N VAL A 91 -0.68 22.09 -6.35
CA VAL A 91 -1.00 22.45 -7.75
C VAL A 91 -2.01 21.44 -8.27
N SER A 92 -3.09 21.93 -8.88
CA SER A 92 -4.07 21.07 -9.55
C SER A 92 -4.34 21.56 -10.97
N GLY A 93 -4.23 20.63 -11.94
CA GLY A 93 -4.68 20.84 -13.29
C GLY A 93 -6.10 20.32 -13.57
N GLU A 94 -6.75 19.70 -12.54
CA GLU A 94 -8.09 19.09 -12.68
C GLU A 94 -9.17 19.90 -12.00
N GLU A 95 -8.88 20.41 -10.80
CA GLU A 95 -9.86 21.09 -9.95
C GLU A 95 -9.54 22.58 -9.82
N SER A 96 -10.56 23.40 -9.79
CA SER A 96 -10.40 24.82 -9.47
C SER A 96 -9.99 25.03 -8.00
N ALA A 97 -9.36 26.17 -7.70
CA ALA A 97 -8.97 26.52 -6.33
C ALA A 97 -10.18 26.52 -5.38
N GLY A 98 -11.38 26.89 -5.83
CA GLY A 98 -12.61 26.84 -5.04
C GLY A 98 -13.04 25.41 -4.68
N GLN A 99 -12.91 24.45 -5.61
CA GLN A 99 -13.23 23.04 -5.36
C GLN A 99 -12.26 22.42 -4.35
N ILE A 100 -10.96 22.70 -4.51
CA ILE A 100 -9.93 22.23 -3.56
C ILE A 100 -10.18 22.87 -2.17
N ARG A 101 -10.48 24.17 -2.10
CA ARG A 101 -10.78 24.87 -0.85
C ARG A 101 -11.99 24.32 -0.13
N MET A 102 -13.05 23.95 -0.88
CA MET A 102 -14.25 23.32 -0.34
C MET A 102 -13.93 21.92 0.23
N ARG A 103 -13.14 21.12 -0.51
CA ARG A 103 -12.67 19.81 -0.04
C ARG A 103 -11.81 19.94 1.21
N ALA A 104 -10.85 20.89 1.22
CA ALA A 104 -10.02 21.18 2.38
C ALA A 104 -10.84 21.59 3.62
N GLY A 105 -11.91 22.36 3.44
CA GLY A 105 -12.83 22.71 4.52
C GLY A 105 -13.60 21.53 5.10
N ARG A 106 -14.02 20.59 4.25
CA ARG A 106 -14.71 19.37 4.68
C ARG A 106 -13.81 18.42 5.49
N THR A 107 -12.53 18.37 5.17
CA THR A 107 -11.54 17.47 5.80
C THR A 107 -10.67 18.19 6.85
N ASP A 108 -11.02 19.43 7.22
CA ASP A 108 -10.29 20.30 8.14
C ASP A 108 -8.78 20.47 7.77
N CYS A 109 -8.49 20.49 6.47
CA CYS A 109 -7.15 20.61 5.92
C CYS A 109 -6.85 22.04 5.45
N THR A 110 -7.06 23.06 6.31
CA THR A 110 -6.83 24.47 5.98
C THR A 110 -5.72 25.06 6.85
N HIS A 111 -4.77 25.74 6.22
CA HIS A 111 -3.65 26.39 6.93
C HIS A 111 -3.04 27.50 6.06
N ASP A 112 -2.55 28.59 6.69
CA ASP A 112 -1.95 29.73 5.98
C ASP A 112 -0.65 29.38 5.26
N GLY A 113 0.07 28.35 5.70
CA GLY A 113 1.27 27.80 5.03
C GLY A 113 0.97 26.85 3.89
N LEU A 114 -0.31 26.58 3.57
CA LEU A 114 -0.76 25.76 2.43
C LEU A 114 -1.23 26.66 1.30
N TYR A 115 -0.44 26.74 0.24
CA TYR A 115 -0.72 27.51 -0.96
C TYR A 115 -1.38 26.63 -2.03
N LEU A 116 -2.33 27.21 -2.79
CA LEU A 116 -3.04 26.53 -3.87
C LEU A 116 -2.79 27.24 -5.20
N ALA A 117 -2.51 26.47 -6.26
CA ALA A 117 -2.47 26.92 -7.63
C ALA A 117 -3.36 26.02 -8.51
N ALA A 118 -4.29 26.63 -9.25
CA ALA A 118 -5.12 25.94 -10.23
C ALA A 118 -4.49 26.19 -11.62
N GLU A 119 -3.47 25.41 -11.95
CA GLU A 119 -2.61 25.61 -13.13
C GLU A 119 -2.37 24.30 -13.87
N SER A 120 -2.25 24.38 -15.19
CA SER A 120 -1.95 23.25 -16.05
C SER A 120 -0.65 23.43 -16.87
N ASP A 121 -0.04 24.61 -16.89
CA ASP A 121 1.24 24.86 -17.55
C ASP A 121 2.40 24.67 -16.58
N VAL A 122 3.35 23.79 -16.93
CA VAL A 122 4.51 23.50 -16.08
C VAL A 122 5.39 24.75 -15.85
N ASN A 123 5.51 25.65 -16.82
CA ASN A 123 6.33 26.85 -16.65
C ASN A 123 5.72 27.80 -15.60
N THR A 124 4.40 27.98 -15.60
CA THR A 124 3.68 28.74 -14.56
C THR A 124 3.84 28.10 -13.20
N VAL A 125 3.84 26.76 -13.11
CA VAL A 125 4.13 26.06 -11.84
C VAL A 125 5.54 26.36 -11.34
N LEU A 126 6.54 26.43 -12.24
CA LEU A 126 7.92 26.79 -11.87
C LEU A 126 8.02 28.23 -11.38
N GLU A 127 7.27 29.17 -11.96
CA GLU A 127 7.19 30.55 -11.43
C GLU A 127 6.57 30.60 -10.03
N HIS A 128 5.55 29.79 -9.74
CA HIS A 128 4.97 29.67 -8.40
C HIS A 128 5.99 29.12 -7.37
N LEU A 129 6.90 28.22 -7.79
CA LEU A 129 7.98 27.73 -6.90
C LEU A 129 8.87 28.88 -6.43
N GLU A 130 9.23 29.80 -7.32
CA GLU A 130 10.09 30.94 -6.98
C GLU A 130 9.38 31.94 -6.04
N VAL A 131 8.09 32.19 -6.29
CA VAL A 131 7.30 33.16 -5.50
C VAL A 131 6.95 32.64 -4.12
N VAL A 132 6.48 31.38 -4.02
CA VAL A 132 6.02 30.78 -2.76
C VAL A 132 7.19 30.29 -1.92
N ASP A 133 8.29 29.88 -2.56
CA ASP A 133 9.45 29.22 -1.93
C ASP A 133 9.02 28.09 -0.97
N PRO A 134 8.28 27.08 -1.48
CA PRO A 134 7.80 25.97 -0.66
C PRO A 134 8.90 24.95 -0.43
N SER A 135 8.79 24.16 0.62
CA SER A 135 9.67 23.00 0.83
C SER A 135 9.04 21.67 0.39
N LEU A 136 7.73 21.68 0.08
CA LEU A 136 7.00 20.56 -0.50
C LEU A 136 6.07 21.06 -1.61
N VAL A 137 6.07 20.38 -2.75
CA VAL A 137 5.12 20.61 -3.84
C VAL A 137 4.36 19.32 -4.14
N ILE A 138 3.06 19.46 -4.32
CA ILE A 138 2.17 18.39 -4.76
C ILE A 138 1.57 18.79 -6.09
N VAL A 139 1.65 17.91 -7.10
CA VAL A 139 1.07 18.14 -8.44
C VAL A 139 0.00 17.07 -8.70
N ASP A 140 -1.25 17.50 -8.79
CA ASP A 140 -2.44 16.64 -8.94
C ASP A 140 -3.25 17.05 -10.18
N SER A 141 -3.05 16.41 -11.35
CA SER A 141 -2.17 15.29 -11.67
C SER A 141 -1.20 15.65 -12.80
N VAL A 142 -0.13 14.87 -12.98
CA VAL A 142 0.81 15.10 -14.09
C VAL A 142 0.19 14.87 -15.47
N GLN A 143 -0.92 14.13 -15.56
CA GLN A 143 -1.62 13.89 -16.81
C GLN A 143 -2.39 15.13 -17.32
N THR A 144 -2.76 16.04 -16.46
CA THR A 144 -3.48 17.28 -16.82
C THR A 144 -2.55 18.45 -17.06
N MET A 145 -1.26 18.26 -16.78
CA MET A 145 -0.23 19.26 -17.02
C MET A 145 0.26 19.24 -18.47
N SER A 146 0.69 20.40 -18.95
CA SER A 146 1.30 20.60 -20.25
C SER A 146 2.69 21.22 -20.15
N ALA A 147 3.56 20.84 -21.07
CA ALA A 147 4.86 21.45 -21.29
C ALA A 147 4.84 22.09 -22.70
N PRO A 148 4.72 23.42 -22.80
CA PRO A 148 4.56 24.11 -24.08
C PRO A 148 5.69 23.84 -25.09
N ASP A 149 6.89 23.60 -24.60
CA ASP A 149 8.08 23.32 -25.38
C ASP A 149 8.17 21.88 -25.91
N SER A 150 7.16 21.05 -25.63
CA SER A 150 7.13 19.64 -26.03
C SER A 150 5.95 19.34 -26.94
N ASP A 151 6.18 18.59 -27.99
CA ASP A 151 5.13 18.11 -28.89
C ASP A 151 4.21 17.10 -28.23
N GLY A 152 2.97 17.01 -28.71
CA GLY A 152 1.98 16.02 -28.31
C GLY A 152 0.79 16.60 -27.55
N VAL A 153 -0.23 15.77 -27.37
CA VAL A 153 -1.45 16.16 -26.66
C VAL A 153 -1.27 16.04 -25.16
N THR A 154 -1.90 16.93 -24.40
CA THR A 154 -1.95 16.87 -22.92
C THR A 154 -2.41 15.50 -22.46
N GLY A 155 -1.73 14.93 -21.46
CA GLY A 155 -1.97 13.56 -20.98
C GLY A 155 -1.30 12.45 -21.81
N GLY A 156 -0.81 12.75 -23.01
CA GLY A 156 -0.04 11.79 -23.81
C GLY A 156 1.33 11.49 -23.21
N VAL A 157 1.90 10.33 -23.55
CA VAL A 157 3.18 9.83 -22.96
C VAL A 157 4.31 10.86 -23.08
N THR A 158 4.43 11.52 -24.24
CA THR A 158 5.49 12.51 -24.50
C THR A 158 5.34 13.72 -23.58
N GLN A 159 4.13 14.29 -23.48
CA GLN A 159 3.84 15.45 -22.64
C GLN A 159 4.04 15.13 -21.15
N VAL A 160 3.51 14.01 -20.66
CA VAL A 160 3.66 13.60 -19.25
C VAL A 160 5.12 13.36 -18.89
N ARG A 161 5.93 12.82 -19.80
CA ARG A 161 7.38 12.67 -19.60
C ARG A 161 8.11 14.00 -19.57
N ALA A 162 7.75 14.93 -20.47
CA ALA A 162 8.35 16.27 -20.50
C ALA A 162 8.05 17.04 -19.21
N VAL A 163 6.79 17.07 -18.77
CA VAL A 163 6.36 17.68 -17.50
C VAL A 163 7.11 17.06 -16.31
N THR A 164 7.13 15.72 -16.23
CA THR A 164 7.83 15.02 -15.14
C THR A 164 9.32 15.32 -15.13
N SER A 165 9.96 15.41 -16.30
CA SER A 165 11.38 15.74 -16.42
C SER A 165 11.67 17.18 -15.98
N ALA A 166 10.84 18.15 -16.38
CA ALA A 166 10.96 19.55 -15.96
C ALA A 166 10.83 19.69 -14.44
N LEU A 167 9.79 19.10 -13.86
CA LEU A 167 9.57 19.12 -12.41
C LEU A 167 10.70 18.42 -11.65
N THR A 168 11.22 17.29 -12.16
CA THR A 168 12.35 16.58 -11.55
C THR A 168 13.63 17.42 -11.59
N SER A 169 13.88 18.14 -12.67
CA SER A 169 15.01 19.05 -12.79
C SER A 169 14.89 20.20 -11.78
N ALA A 170 13.69 20.80 -11.68
CA ALA A 170 13.40 21.86 -10.73
C ALA A 170 13.55 21.40 -9.27
N ALA A 171 13.03 20.22 -8.93
CA ALA A 171 13.19 19.65 -7.59
C ALA A 171 14.66 19.54 -7.18
N LYS A 172 15.49 18.98 -8.07
CA LYS A 172 16.93 18.78 -7.83
C LYS A 172 17.71 20.09 -7.72
N SER A 173 17.33 21.11 -8.52
CA SER A 173 18.04 22.40 -8.51
C SER A 173 17.65 23.28 -7.31
N SER A 174 16.39 23.24 -6.87
CA SER A 174 15.86 24.05 -5.77
C SER A 174 15.95 23.35 -4.40
N GLY A 175 16.16 22.01 -4.37
CA GLY A 175 16.10 21.24 -3.14
C GLY A 175 14.67 21.01 -2.61
N VAL A 176 13.63 21.33 -3.39
CA VAL A 176 12.23 21.16 -3.00
C VAL A 176 11.79 19.71 -3.19
N ALA A 177 11.16 19.09 -2.20
CA ALA A 177 10.55 17.77 -2.35
C ALA A 177 9.26 17.87 -3.18
N MET A 178 9.05 16.93 -4.12
CA MET A 178 7.84 16.91 -4.94
C MET A 178 7.12 15.57 -4.85
N ILE A 179 5.79 15.62 -4.77
CA ILE A 179 4.91 14.44 -4.91
C ILE A 179 4.00 14.66 -6.12
N LEU A 180 4.15 13.79 -7.10
CA LEU A 180 3.39 13.80 -8.34
C LEU A 180 2.28 12.76 -8.28
N VAL A 181 1.04 13.14 -8.64
CA VAL A 181 -0.06 12.19 -8.77
C VAL A 181 -0.12 11.64 -10.18
N GLY A 182 -0.21 10.30 -10.27
CA GLY A 182 -0.40 9.58 -11.53
C GLY A 182 -1.65 8.71 -11.50
N HIS A 183 -2.41 8.68 -12.62
CA HIS A 183 -3.54 7.77 -12.78
C HIS A 183 -3.09 6.51 -13.54
N VAL A 184 -3.53 5.33 -13.05
CA VAL A 184 -3.36 4.07 -13.77
C VAL A 184 -4.53 3.94 -14.75
N THR A 185 -4.22 3.75 -16.04
CA THR A 185 -5.27 3.49 -17.05
C THR A 185 -5.25 2.02 -17.43
N LYS A 186 -6.45 1.43 -17.57
CA LYS A 186 -6.62 0.01 -17.96
C LYS A 186 -6.20 -0.28 -19.40
N ASP A 187 -6.13 0.75 -20.26
CA ASP A 187 -6.02 0.57 -21.72
C ASP A 187 -4.66 0.91 -22.32
N GLY A 188 -3.63 1.19 -21.53
CA GLY A 188 -2.25 1.36 -22.04
C GLY A 188 -2.00 2.58 -22.97
N ALA A 189 -3.02 3.34 -23.35
CA ALA A 189 -2.93 4.44 -24.31
C ALA A 189 -2.51 5.79 -23.68
N ILE A 190 -2.72 5.95 -22.36
CA ILE A 190 -2.29 7.13 -21.61
C ILE A 190 -1.06 6.74 -20.80
N ALA A 191 -0.11 7.66 -20.61
CA ALA A 191 1.14 7.42 -19.88
C ALA A 191 0.88 6.81 -18.51
N GLY A 192 0.92 5.50 -18.43
CA GLY A 192 0.80 4.78 -17.16
C GLY A 192 2.04 5.00 -16.27
N PRO A 193 1.97 4.69 -14.97
CA PRO A 193 3.07 4.88 -14.02
C PRO A 193 4.40 4.29 -14.48
N ARG A 194 4.38 3.16 -15.18
CA ARG A 194 5.59 2.47 -15.70
C ARG A 194 6.45 3.35 -16.61
N SER A 195 5.85 4.29 -17.36
CA SER A 195 6.61 5.20 -18.23
C SER A 195 7.36 6.28 -17.45
N LEU A 196 6.97 6.54 -16.20
CA LEU A 196 7.53 7.57 -15.32
C LEU A 196 8.48 7.02 -14.24
N GLU A 197 8.44 5.72 -13.97
CA GLU A 197 9.24 5.08 -12.90
C GLU A 197 10.73 5.37 -12.99
N HIS A 198 11.25 5.55 -14.22
CA HIS A 198 12.67 5.84 -14.43
C HIS A 198 13.04 7.31 -14.16
N LEU A 199 12.06 8.21 -14.22
CA LEU A 199 12.26 9.64 -14.03
C LEU A 199 12.20 10.10 -12.59
N VAL A 200 11.54 9.32 -11.72
CA VAL A 200 11.32 9.65 -10.32
C VAL A 200 12.16 8.80 -9.37
N ASP A 201 12.34 9.25 -8.14
CA ASP A 201 13.17 8.60 -7.14
C ASP A 201 12.39 7.56 -6.32
N VAL A 202 11.11 7.85 -6.05
CA VAL A 202 10.19 6.99 -5.29
C VAL A 202 8.92 6.74 -6.11
N VAL A 203 8.43 5.51 -6.11
CA VAL A 203 7.14 5.14 -6.71
C VAL A 203 6.28 4.46 -5.64
N LEU A 204 5.13 5.04 -5.40
CA LEU A 204 4.11 4.56 -4.48
C LEU A 204 2.88 4.14 -5.28
N HIS A 205 2.30 3.00 -4.93
CA HIS A 205 1.04 2.54 -5.48
C HIS A 205 -0.06 2.63 -4.43
N PHE A 206 -1.14 3.35 -4.72
CA PHE A 206 -2.27 3.53 -3.83
C PHE A 206 -3.43 2.65 -4.28
N GLU A 207 -3.76 1.69 -3.46
CA GLU A 207 -4.74 0.63 -3.71
C GLU A 207 -5.93 0.74 -2.75
N GLY A 208 -7.10 0.26 -3.19
CA GLY A 208 -8.27 0.15 -2.32
C GLY A 208 -9.50 -0.29 -3.11
N ASP A 209 -10.34 -1.09 -2.48
CA ASP A 209 -11.64 -1.45 -3.02
C ASP A 209 -12.66 -0.34 -2.68
N ARG A 210 -13.53 0.01 -3.64
CA ARG A 210 -14.57 1.04 -3.42
C ARG A 210 -15.61 0.64 -2.39
N ASN A 211 -15.75 -0.66 -2.14
CA ASN A 211 -16.73 -1.21 -1.20
C ASN A 211 -16.19 -1.31 0.23
N THR A 212 -14.94 -1.00 0.45
CA THR A 212 -14.32 -1.00 1.79
C THR A 212 -13.71 0.36 2.09
N PRO A 213 -13.65 0.80 3.35
CA PRO A 213 -12.97 2.04 3.74
C PRO A 213 -11.45 1.89 3.73
N ILE A 214 -10.93 0.67 3.62
CA ILE A 214 -9.50 0.37 3.73
C ILE A 214 -8.77 0.79 2.46
N ARG A 215 -7.63 1.45 2.64
CA ARG A 215 -6.71 1.88 1.60
C ARG A 215 -5.30 1.47 1.97
N MET A 216 -4.50 1.10 0.97
CA MET A 216 -3.11 0.72 1.16
C MET A 216 -2.21 1.54 0.24
N VAL A 217 -1.09 2.04 0.78
CA VAL A 217 -0.01 2.63 0.01
C VAL A 217 1.16 1.69 0.04
N ARG A 218 1.58 1.24 -1.13
CA ARG A 218 2.70 0.32 -1.32
C ARG A 218 3.90 1.02 -1.93
N GLY A 219 5.09 0.85 -1.35
CA GLY A 219 6.35 1.27 -1.93
C GLY A 219 6.79 0.30 -3.03
N VAL A 220 6.74 0.72 -4.29
CA VAL A 220 7.19 -0.08 -5.45
C VAL A 220 8.66 0.16 -5.74
N LYS A 221 9.11 1.40 -5.58
CA LYS A 221 10.50 1.82 -5.75
C LYS A 221 10.82 2.89 -4.72
N ASN A 222 11.97 2.77 -4.06
CA ASN A 222 12.47 3.80 -3.16
C ASN A 222 14.00 3.84 -3.21
N ARG A 223 14.58 4.96 -3.67
CA ARG A 223 16.03 5.16 -3.73
C ARG A 223 16.63 5.54 -2.37
N PHE A 224 15.80 5.95 -1.41
CA PHE A 224 16.21 6.47 -0.12
C PHE A 224 15.90 5.52 1.04
N GLY A 225 15.26 4.39 0.76
CA GLY A 225 14.83 3.46 1.79
C GLY A 225 14.45 2.10 1.23
N ALA A 226 13.79 1.30 2.07
CA ALA A 226 13.30 0.00 1.68
C ALA A 226 12.16 0.12 0.65
N ALA A 227 12.16 -0.72 -0.37
CA ALA A 227 10.99 -1.01 -1.18
C ALA A 227 10.14 -2.08 -0.49
N ASP A 228 8.93 -2.30 -0.99
CA ASP A 228 7.96 -3.29 -0.49
C ASP A 228 7.42 -3.02 0.93
N GLU A 229 7.53 -1.78 1.43
CA GLU A 229 6.80 -1.35 2.62
C GLU A 229 5.35 -1.02 2.29
N VAL A 230 4.44 -1.27 3.25
CA VAL A 230 3.00 -1.02 3.09
C VAL A 230 2.47 -0.18 4.23
N GLY A 231 1.80 0.91 3.91
CA GLY A 231 1.04 1.75 4.83
C GLY A 231 -0.45 1.45 4.72
N CYS A 232 -1.13 1.34 5.85
CA CYS A 232 -2.57 1.09 5.92
C CYS A 232 -3.32 2.35 6.34
N PHE A 233 -4.46 2.61 5.67
CA PHE A 233 -5.27 3.79 5.88
C PHE A 233 -6.74 3.42 5.90
N VAL A 234 -7.55 4.25 6.55
CA VAL A 234 -9.00 4.23 6.47
C VAL A 234 -9.47 5.54 5.87
N LEU A 235 -10.30 5.46 4.84
CA LEU A 235 -10.98 6.59 4.22
C LEU A 235 -12.39 6.70 4.82
N ASN A 236 -12.70 7.86 5.39
CA ASN A 236 -14.01 8.17 5.98
C ASN A 236 -14.52 9.53 5.47
N GLU A 237 -15.65 9.99 5.99
CA GLU A 237 -16.26 11.29 5.62
C GLU A 237 -15.41 12.50 6.04
N HIS A 238 -14.55 12.34 7.04
CA HIS A 238 -13.67 13.39 7.56
C HIS A 238 -12.30 13.40 6.87
N GLY A 239 -12.02 12.42 6.01
CA GLY A 239 -10.75 12.35 5.27
C GLY A 239 -10.11 10.98 5.27
N ILE A 240 -8.79 10.95 5.37
CA ILE A 240 -8.00 9.72 5.38
C ILE A 240 -7.09 9.70 6.61
N GLU A 241 -7.09 8.57 7.30
CA GLU A 241 -6.31 8.38 8.53
C GLU A 241 -5.41 7.16 8.40
N GLY A 242 -4.16 7.26 8.88
CA GLY A 242 -3.24 6.15 8.97
C GLY A 242 -3.64 5.18 10.09
N VAL A 243 -3.58 3.89 9.83
CA VAL A 243 -3.90 2.83 10.79
C VAL A 243 -2.65 2.04 11.10
N SER A 244 -2.04 2.32 12.23
CA SER A 244 -0.79 1.66 12.67
C SER A 244 -1.01 0.17 13.00
N ASP A 245 -2.18 -0.19 13.52
CA ASP A 245 -2.60 -1.57 13.76
C ASP A 245 -3.85 -1.92 12.94
N PRO A 246 -3.70 -2.42 11.70
CA PRO A 246 -4.82 -2.78 10.85
C PRO A 246 -5.48 -4.11 11.23
N SER A 247 -5.00 -4.81 12.25
CA SER A 247 -5.50 -6.15 12.65
C SER A 247 -7.00 -6.16 12.92
N GLY A 248 -7.51 -5.10 13.56
CA GLY A 248 -8.94 -4.95 13.83
C GLY A 248 -9.82 -4.79 12.58
N LEU A 249 -9.22 -4.49 11.42
CA LEU A 249 -9.93 -4.33 10.15
C LEU A 249 -10.10 -5.67 9.41
N PHE A 250 -9.25 -6.65 9.71
CA PHE A 250 -9.13 -7.92 8.99
C PHE A 250 -9.51 -9.14 9.85
N LEU A 251 -9.93 -8.89 11.08
CA LEU A 251 -10.45 -9.90 12.00
C LEU A 251 -11.87 -9.53 12.42
N GLU A 252 -12.76 -10.49 12.38
CA GLU A 252 -14.09 -10.31 12.94
C GLU A 252 -14.06 -10.55 14.45
N GLN A 253 -14.55 -9.59 15.23
CA GLN A 253 -14.66 -9.74 16.68
C GLN A 253 -15.92 -10.57 17.01
N ARG A 254 -15.73 -11.85 17.27
CA ARG A 254 -16.80 -12.75 17.67
C ARG A 254 -16.63 -13.16 19.12
N ALA A 255 -17.76 -13.28 19.81
CA ALA A 255 -17.77 -13.77 21.20
C ALA A 255 -17.37 -15.26 21.29
N GLN A 256 -17.63 -16.04 20.24
CA GLN A 256 -17.33 -17.47 20.17
C GLN A 256 -16.77 -17.85 18.78
N PRO A 257 -15.86 -18.84 18.72
CA PRO A 257 -15.41 -19.42 17.46
C PRO A 257 -16.56 -20.01 16.65
N VAL A 258 -16.50 -19.85 15.34
CA VAL A 258 -17.52 -20.35 14.39
C VAL A 258 -16.86 -21.32 13.42
N PRO A 259 -17.50 -22.47 13.13
CA PRO A 259 -16.99 -23.37 12.10
C PRO A 259 -16.80 -22.68 10.75
N GLY A 260 -15.76 -23.07 10.04
CA GLY A 260 -15.42 -22.49 8.76
C GLY A 260 -14.59 -21.21 8.84
N THR A 261 -14.07 -20.85 10.00
CA THR A 261 -13.19 -19.66 10.12
C THR A 261 -11.77 -20.06 10.51
N ALA A 262 -10.78 -19.44 9.89
CA ALA A 262 -9.37 -19.63 10.24
C ALA A 262 -8.62 -18.30 10.17
N VAL A 263 -7.69 -18.11 11.09
CA VAL A 263 -6.84 -16.91 11.14
C VAL A 263 -5.44 -17.26 10.65
N THR A 264 -4.90 -16.39 9.79
CA THR A 264 -3.54 -16.51 9.24
C THR A 264 -2.75 -15.24 9.40
N VAL A 265 -1.43 -15.34 9.28
CA VAL A 265 -0.54 -14.17 9.13
C VAL A 265 0.07 -14.21 7.75
N THR A 266 -0.24 -13.23 6.93
CA THR A 266 0.34 -13.02 5.60
C THR A 266 1.41 -11.95 5.64
N LEU A 267 2.30 -11.93 4.65
CA LEU A 267 3.16 -10.78 4.39
C LEU A 267 2.64 -10.03 3.18
N ASP A 268 2.41 -8.76 3.36
CA ASP A 268 2.19 -7.84 2.26
C ASP A 268 3.44 -6.96 2.10
N GLY A 269 4.26 -7.28 1.10
CA GLY A 269 5.63 -6.79 1.04
C GLY A 269 6.43 -7.26 2.26
N LYS A 270 6.89 -6.30 3.08
CA LYS A 270 7.60 -6.59 4.34
C LYS A 270 6.71 -6.53 5.58
N ARG A 271 5.47 -6.06 5.44
CA ARG A 271 4.55 -5.89 6.56
C ARG A 271 3.80 -7.17 6.84
N PRO A 272 3.92 -7.76 8.05
CA PRO A 272 3.05 -8.83 8.46
C PRO A 272 1.65 -8.26 8.74
N LEU A 273 0.64 -8.93 8.18
CA LEU A 273 -0.77 -8.59 8.37
C LEU A 273 -1.51 -9.86 8.80
N ILE A 274 -2.42 -9.69 9.76
CA ILE A 274 -3.30 -10.78 10.12
C ILE A 274 -4.54 -10.74 9.24
N GLY A 275 -5.04 -11.91 8.86
CA GLY A 275 -6.26 -12.03 8.06
C GLY A 275 -7.11 -13.21 8.49
N GLU A 276 -8.41 -13.05 8.43
CA GLU A 276 -9.38 -14.11 8.68
C GLU A 276 -9.95 -14.61 7.35
N ILE A 277 -9.97 -15.93 7.20
CA ILE A 277 -10.57 -16.64 6.08
C ILE A 277 -11.87 -17.27 6.58
N GLN A 278 -12.93 -17.11 5.80
CA GLN A 278 -14.24 -17.69 6.06
C GLN A 278 -14.61 -18.64 4.93
N ALA A 279 -14.98 -19.86 5.29
CA ALA A 279 -15.41 -20.92 4.39
C ALA A 279 -16.82 -21.35 4.73
N LEU A 280 -17.67 -21.46 3.72
CA LEU A 280 -18.96 -22.10 3.79
C LEU A 280 -19.03 -23.20 2.73
N LEU A 281 -19.27 -24.43 3.16
CA LEU A 281 -19.42 -25.56 2.27
C LEU A 281 -20.82 -26.14 2.40
N THR A 282 -21.50 -26.35 1.26
CA THR A 282 -22.88 -26.84 1.23
C THR A 282 -23.03 -27.98 0.22
N SER A 283 -23.94 -28.87 0.50
CA SER A 283 -24.30 -29.89 -0.51
C SER A 283 -25.00 -29.24 -1.70
N PRO A 284 -24.69 -29.63 -2.93
CA PRO A 284 -25.39 -29.13 -4.10
C PRO A 284 -26.86 -29.62 -4.08
N PRO A 285 -27.77 -28.90 -4.76
CA PRO A 285 -29.20 -29.25 -4.79
C PRO A 285 -29.49 -30.64 -5.31
N THR A 286 -28.69 -31.13 -6.24
CA THR A 286 -28.77 -32.49 -6.80
C THR A 286 -27.38 -33.01 -7.15
N ASP A 287 -27.19 -34.33 -7.21
CA ASP A 287 -25.89 -34.95 -7.53
C ASP A 287 -25.37 -34.57 -8.92
N ASN A 288 -26.26 -34.27 -9.86
CA ASN A 288 -25.93 -33.89 -11.25
C ASN A 288 -25.68 -32.38 -11.44
N THR A 289 -25.82 -31.59 -10.39
CA THR A 289 -25.53 -30.13 -10.47
C THR A 289 -24.02 -29.89 -10.50
N PRO A 290 -23.50 -29.10 -11.45
CA PRO A 290 -22.10 -28.72 -11.44
C PRO A 290 -21.74 -27.99 -10.12
N ARG A 291 -20.62 -28.40 -9.50
CA ARG A 291 -20.15 -27.79 -8.24
C ARG A 291 -19.79 -26.33 -8.47
N ARG A 292 -20.12 -25.50 -7.49
CA ARG A 292 -19.82 -24.06 -7.52
C ARG A 292 -18.64 -23.78 -6.61
N THR A 293 -17.70 -22.97 -7.11
CA THR A 293 -16.62 -22.40 -6.30
C THR A 293 -16.66 -20.90 -6.48
N VAL A 294 -16.99 -20.20 -5.39
CA VAL A 294 -17.06 -18.74 -5.34
C VAL A 294 -16.01 -18.25 -4.34
N VAL A 295 -15.10 -17.41 -4.79
CA VAL A 295 -13.96 -16.98 -4.00
C VAL A 295 -13.82 -15.46 -4.05
N SER A 296 -13.60 -14.85 -2.90
CA SER A 296 -13.30 -13.43 -2.75
C SER A 296 -12.06 -13.23 -1.90
N GLY A 297 -11.12 -12.43 -2.38
CA GLY A 297 -9.87 -12.10 -1.66
C GLY A 297 -8.77 -13.16 -1.75
N ILE A 298 -9.00 -14.30 -2.40
CA ILE A 298 -8.02 -15.39 -2.59
C ILE A 298 -8.02 -15.80 -4.07
N ASP A 299 -6.87 -16.27 -4.58
CA ASP A 299 -6.78 -16.75 -5.96
C ASP A 299 -7.63 -18.04 -6.15
N PRO A 300 -8.61 -18.06 -7.09
CA PRO A 300 -9.46 -19.24 -7.32
C PRO A 300 -8.67 -20.48 -7.76
N SER A 301 -7.57 -20.33 -8.50
CA SER A 301 -6.72 -21.44 -8.93
C SER A 301 -6.03 -22.11 -7.74
N ARG A 302 -5.62 -21.28 -6.77
CA ARG A 302 -5.03 -21.75 -5.52
C ARG A 302 -6.04 -22.53 -4.69
N VAL A 303 -7.26 -22.03 -4.56
CA VAL A 303 -8.35 -22.71 -3.86
C VAL A 303 -8.67 -24.05 -4.51
N ALA A 304 -8.74 -24.12 -5.84
CA ALA A 304 -8.98 -25.37 -6.56
C ALA A 304 -7.89 -26.42 -6.28
N MET A 305 -6.62 -25.99 -6.25
CA MET A 305 -5.49 -26.86 -5.91
C MET A 305 -5.59 -27.37 -4.47
N ILE A 306 -5.83 -26.49 -3.50
CA ILE A 306 -5.97 -26.84 -2.08
C ILE A 306 -7.14 -27.80 -1.88
N THR A 307 -8.28 -27.56 -2.54
CA THR A 307 -9.46 -28.45 -2.53
C THR A 307 -9.08 -29.87 -2.96
N ALA A 308 -8.34 -30.01 -4.06
CA ALA A 308 -7.91 -31.32 -4.56
C ALA A 308 -6.95 -32.02 -3.57
N VAL A 309 -6.03 -31.27 -2.95
CA VAL A 309 -5.09 -31.81 -1.96
C VAL A 309 -5.81 -32.28 -0.69
N ILE A 310 -6.71 -31.47 -0.12
CA ILE A 310 -7.51 -31.84 1.05
C ILE A 310 -8.30 -33.12 0.78
N HIS A 311 -9.00 -33.16 -0.36
CA HIS A 311 -9.80 -34.32 -0.72
C HIS A 311 -8.96 -35.58 -0.85
N LYS A 312 -7.82 -35.50 -1.56
CA LYS A 312 -7.02 -36.70 -1.88
C LYS A 312 -6.05 -37.10 -0.76
N ARG A 313 -5.50 -36.15 0.01
CA ARG A 313 -4.46 -36.42 1.00
C ARG A 313 -4.97 -36.45 2.43
N ALA A 314 -5.90 -35.57 2.77
CA ALA A 314 -6.52 -35.57 4.11
C ALA A 314 -7.80 -36.39 4.19
N GLY A 315 -8.34 -36.88 3.06
CA GLY A 315 -9.54 -37.72 3.03
C GLY A 315 -10.85 -36.98 3.31
N ILE A 316 -10.82 -35.63 3.32
CA ILE A 316 -12.01 -34.82 3.60
C ILE A 316 -12.73 -34.54 2.25
N PRO A 317 -14.04 -34.85 2.11
CA PRO A 317 -14.72 -34.84 0.82
C PRO A 317 -15.14 -33.45 0.31
N VAL A 318 -14.28 -32.43 0.48
CA VAL A 318 -14.56 -31.04 0.12
C VAL A 318 -14.90 -30.84 -1.36
N SER A 319 -14.31 -31.63 -2.26
CA SER A 319 -14.55 -31.52 -3.71
C SER A 319 -15.95 -31.97 -4.11
N MET A 320 -16.73 -32.57 -3.22
CA MET A 320 -18.10 -33.02 -3.45
C MET A 320 -19.12 -31.93 -3.08
N LEU A 321 -18.68 -30.78 -2.57
CA LEU A 321 -19.51 -29.70 -2.04
C LEU A 321 -19.39 -28.44 -2.88
N ASP A 322 -20.38 -27.56 -2.81
CA ASP A 322 -20.28 -26.18 -3.24
C ASP A 322 -19.41 -25.42 -2.24
N ILE A 323 -18.45 -24.64 -2.73
CA ILE A 323 -17.43 -23.97 -1.92
C ILE A 323 -17.62 -22.46 -2.06
N TYR A 324 -17.75 -21.78 -0.92
CA TYR A 324 -17.77 -20.34 -0.81
C TYR A 324 -16.66 -19.92 0.16
N LEU A 325 -15.71 -19.11 -0.34
CA LEU A 325 -14.57 -18.62 0.44
C LEU A 325 -14.48 -17.11 0.35
N SER A 326 -14.24 -16.45 1.47
CA SER A 326 -14.04 -15.01 1.54
C SER A 326 -13.01 -14.66 2.61
N THR A 327 -12.33 -13.53 2.39
CA THR A 327 -11.50 -12.88 3.41
C THR A 327 -12.31 -11.77 4.10
N VAL A 328 -12.02 -11.52 5.36
CA VAL A 328 -12.63 -10.41 6.10
C VAL A 328 -11.98 -9.08 5.68
N GLY A 329 -12.75 -8.00 5.66
CA GLY A 329 -12.28 -6.63 5.37
C GLY A 329 -11.82 -6.40 3.93
N GLY A 330 -12.11 -7.33 2.99
CA GLY A 330 -11.68 -7.22 1.59
C GLY A 330 -10.18 -7.42 1.38
N MET A 331 -9.47 -8.02 2.33
CA MET A 331 -8.05 -8.33 2.22
C MET A 331 -7.81 -9.25 1.02
N ARG A 332 -6.71 -9.01 0.29
CA ARG A 332 -6.24 -9.92 -0.75
C ARG A 332 -5.08 -10.76 -0.23
N LEU A 333 -5.29 -12.07 -0.15
CA LEU A 333 -4.27 -13.05 0.24
C LEU A 333 -3.61 -13.60 -1.04
N THR A 334 -2.49 -13.02 -1.41
CA THR A 334 -1.69 -13.46 -2.58
C THR A 334 -0.51 -14.34 -2.20
N ASP A 335 -0.15 -14.33 -0.91
CA ASP A 335 0.96 -15.09 -0.35
C ASP A 335 0.54 -16.55 -0.12
N PRO A 336 1.30 -17.55 -0.62
CA PRO A 336 1.03 -18.97 -0.40
C PRO A 336 0.97 -19.40 1.08
N SER A 337 1.45 -18.57 2.01
CA SER A 337 1.35 -18.86 3.44
C SER A 337 -0.08 -19.07 3.93
N SER A 338 -1.07 -18.51 3.25
CA SER A 338 -2.49 -18.63 3.58
C SER A 338 -3.11 -19.99 3.24
N ASP A 339 -2.40 -20.86 2.48
CA ASP A 339 -2.94 -22.14 2.05
C ASP A 339 -3.42 -23.02 3.20
N LEU A 340 -2.61 -23.12 4.27
CA LEU A 340 -2.98 -23.92 5.44
C LEU A 340 -4.22 -23.36 6.12
N ALA A 341 -4.38 -22.05 6.15
CA ALA A 341 -5.59 -21.44 6.72
C ALA A 341 -6.84 -21.67 5.86
N VAL A 342 -6.70 -21.62 4.50
CA VAL A 342 -7.77 -22.00 3.59
C VAL A 342 -8.19 -23.45 3.85
N ALA A 343 -7.20 -24.35 3.95
CA ALA A 343 -7.45 -25.76 4.21
C ALA A 343 -8.12 -25.99 5.57
N ALA A 344 -7.64 -25.31 6.60
CA ALA A 344 -8.20 -25.41 7.97
C ALA A 344 -9.64 -24.87 8.05
N ALA A 345 -9.93 -23.73 7.39
CA ALA A 345 -11.28 -23.17 7.30
C ALA A 345 -12.24 -24.14 6.58
N MET A 346 -11.82 -24.73 5.45
CA MET A 346 -12.63 -25.69 4.70
C MET A 346 -12.87 -26.97 5.51
N ALA A 347 -11.85 -27.51 6.17
CA ALA A 347 -11.98 -28.70 7.03
C ALA A 347 -12.94 -28.43 8.20
N SER A 348 -12.78 -27.30 8.87
CA SER A 348 -13.67 -26.84 9.95
C SER A 348 -15.12 -26.69 9.50
N ALA A 349 -15.36 -26.14 8.30
CA ALA A 349 -16.70 -26.00 7.73
C ALA A 349 -17.37 -27.35 7.43
N VAL A 350 -16.59 -28.37 6.99
CA VAL A 350 -17.11 -29.71 6.71
C VAL A 350 -17.39 -30.49 7.99
N THR A 351 -16.49 -30.41 8.98
CA THR A 351 -16.65 -31.13 10.26
C THR A 351 -17.66 -30.48 11.19
N GLY A 352 -17.98 -29.19 10.96
CA GLY A 352 -18.82 -28.40 11.88
C GLY A 352 -18.12 -28.06 13.21
N LEU A 353 -16.82 -28.30 13.31
CA LEU A 353 -16.00 -28.00 14.49
C LEU A 353 -15.25 -26.69 14.27
N PRO A 354 -15.45 -25.68 15.13
CA PRO A 354 -14.70 -24.43 15.03
C PRO A 354 -13.23 -24.62 15.42
N LEU A 355 -12.33 -23.88 14.79
CA LEU A 355 -10.96 -23.80 15.26
C LEU A 355 -10.91 -23.04 16.59
N PRO A 356 -10.01 -23.44 17.52
CA PRO A 356 -9.92 -22.80 18.82
C PRO A 356 -9.53 -21.32 18.71
N ALA A 357 -10.09 -20.48 19.58
CA ALA A 357 -9.67 -19.08 19.70
C ALA A 357 -8.19 -19.01 20.10
N GLY A 358 -7.47 -17.97 19.60
CA GLY A 358 -6.05 -17.79 19.91
C GLY A 358 -5.09 -18.66 19.10
N VAL A 359 -5.60 -19.38 18.09
CA VAL A 359 -4.80 -20.15 17.13
C VAL A 359 -4.65 -19.38 15.82
N VAL A 360 -3.43 -19.33 15.29
CA VAL A 360 -3.13 -18.92 13.90
C VAL A 360 -2.52 -20.08 13.15
N VAL A 361 -2.77 -20.10 11.83
CA VAL A 361 -2.26 -21.17 10.97
C VAL A 361 -1.65 -20.54 9.71
N PHE A 362 -0.44 -20.94 9.32
CA PHE A 362 0.17 -20.50 8.07
C PHE A 362 1.23 -21.48 7.57
N GLY A 363 1.25 -21.67 6.27
CA GLY A 363 2.16 -22.59 5.56
C GLY A 363 1.69 -22.81 4.13
N GLU A 364 2.62 -23.02 3.22
CA GLU A 364 2.32 -23.37 1.84
C GLU A 364 2.01 -24.87 1.75
N ILE A 365 0.99 -25.23 0.96
CA ILE A 365 0.60 -26.62 0.71
C ILE A 365 1.14 -27.08 -0.65
N GLY A 366 1.97 -28.12 -0.65
CA GLY A 366 2.40 -28.81 -1.87
C GLY A 366 1.35 -29.81 -2.38
N LEU A 367 1.40 -30.14 -3.67
CA LEU A 367 0.49 -31.12 -4.29
C LEU A 367 0.61 -32.54 -3.71
N ALA A 368 1.76 -32.86 -3.13
CA ALA A 368 1.97 -34.13 -2.42
C ALA A 368 1.32 -34.16 -1.03
N GLY A 369 0.83 -33.02 -0.52
CA GLY A 369 0.26 -32.85 0.82
C GLY A 369 1.32 -32.43 1.84
N ASP A 370 2.54 -32.15 1.41
CA ASP A 370 3.63 -31.60 2.21
C ASP A 370 3.34 -30.15 2.59
N LEU A 371 3.70 -29.78 3.82
CA LEU A 371 3.71 -28.39 4.26
C LEU A 371 5.10 -27.80 4.08
N ARG A 372 5.15 -26.65 3.40
CA ARG A 372 6.39 -25.95 3.10
C ARG A 372 6.53 -24.68 3.90
N ARG A 373 7.76 -24.41 4.29
CA ARG A 373 8.12 -23.15 4.95
C ARG A 373 7.89 -21.99 4.00
N VAL A 374 7.42 -20.89 4.56
CA VAL A 374 7.17 -19.63 3.85
C VAL A 374 8.18 -18.58 4.28
N SER A 375 8.37 -17.55 3.46
CA SER A 375 9.24 -16.43 3.77
C SER A 375 8.76 -15.67 5.02
N GLY A 376 9.70 -15.05 5.76
CA GLY A 376 9.37 -14.18 6.89
C GLY A 376 8.71 -14.87 8.08
N MET A 377 9.03 -16.17 8.35
CA MET A 377 8.48 -16.92 9.48
C MET A 377 8.57 -16.17 10.81
N ASN A 378 9.74 -15.59 11.10
CA ASN A 378 9.96 -14.86 12.35
C ASN A 378 9.05 -13.61 12.47
N GLN A 379 8.85 -12.89 11.37
CA GLN A 379 7.97 -11.71 11.33
C GLN A 379 6.51 -12.10 11.56
N ARG A 380 6.07 -13.23 10.98
CA ARG A 380 4.72 -13.76 11.16
C ARG A 380 4.47 -14.23 12.60
N LEU A 381 5.42 -14.96 13.17
CA LEU A 381 5.34 -15.40 14.57
C LEU A 381 5.36 -14.20 15.53
N ALA A 382 6.22 -13.22 15.28
CA ALA A 382 6.28 -12.00 16.09
C ALA A 382 4.96 -11.22 16.04
N GLU A 383 4.35 -11.11 14.86
CA GLU A 383 3.05 -10.45 14.71
C GLU A 383 1.92 -11.20 15.39
N ALA A 384 1.88 -12.53 15.25
CA ALA A 384 0.92 -13.37 15.96
C ALA A 384 1.03 -13.20 17.49
N ALA A 385 2.25 -13.24 18.05
CA ALA A 385 2.49 -13.02 19.47
C ALA A 385 2.09 -11.59 19.91
N ARG A 386 2.47 -10.56 19.16
CA ARG A 386 2.09 -9.16 19.39
C ARG A 386 0.58 -9.00 19.49
N LEU A 387 -0.16 -9.73 18.66
CA LEU A 387 -1.60 -9.71 18.62
C LEU A 387 -2.27 -10.65 19.64
N GLY A 388 -1.49 -11.29 20.50
CA GLY A 388 -1.99 -12.10 21.63
C GLY A 388 -2.48 -13.48 21.25
N PHE A 389 -2.07 -14.01 20.06
CA PHE A 389 -2.25 -15.40 19.73
C PHE A 389 -1.28 -16.24 20.57
N THR A 390 -1.76 -17.40 21.02
CA THR A 390 -1.00 -18.27 21.91
C THR A 390 -0.47 -19.53 21.25
N VAL A 391 -1.08 -19.93 20.13
CA VAL A 391 -0.67 -21.10 19.36
C VAL A 391 -0.56 -20.77 17.87
N ALA A 392 0.50 -21.24 17.23
CA ALA A 392 0.69 -21.20 15.78
C ALA A 392 0.93 -22.61 15.24
N VAL A 393 0.07 -23.08 14.32
CA VAL A 393 0.31 -24.31 13.57
C VAL A 393 1.05 -23.96 12.27
N VAL A 394 2.24 -24.54 12.12
CA VAL A 394 3.22 -24.12 11.11
C VAL A 394 3.98 -25.31 10.50
N PRO A 395 4.62 -25.15 9.34
CA PRO A 395 5.50 -26.18 8.78
C PRO A 395 6.70 -26.49 9.70
N THR A 396 7.24 -27.68 9.60
CA THR A 396 8.42 -28.12 10.35
C THR A 396 9.67 -27.26 10.07
N GLY A 397 10.55 -27.14 11.08
CA GLY A 397 11.82 -26.42 11.00
C GLY A 397 11.68 -24.91 11.17
N CYS A 398 10.70 -24.45 11.92
CA CYS A 398 10.54 -23.05 12.29
C CYS A 398 11.58 -22.62 13.33
N SER A 399 11.87 -21.32 13.35
CA SER A 399 12.69 -20.73 14.42
C SER A 399 11.94 -20.76 15.76
N ALA A 400 12.68 -20.60 16.86
CA ALA A 400 12.07 -20.50 18.20
C ALA A 400 11.00 -19.39 18.22
N PRO A 401 9.79 -19.68 18.70
CA PRO A 401 8.72 -18.71 18.77
C PRO A 401 9.04 -17.60 19.78
N PRO A 402 8.45 -16.40 19.62
CA PRO A 402 8.46 -15.37 20.64
C PRO A 402 7.81 -15.83 21.95
N GLU A 403 8.14 -15.16 23.05
CA GLU A 403 7.53 -15.41 24.36
C GLU A 403 5.99 -15.32 24.30
N GLY A 404 5.32 -16.27 24.90
CA GLY A 404 3.85 -16.35 24.94
C GLY A 404 3.19 -17.01 23.74
N LEU A 405 3.94 -17.38 22.69
CA LEU A 405 3.44 -18.10 21.53
C LEU A 405 4.07 -19.51 21.49
N HIS A 406 3.23 -20.53 21.31
CA HIS A 406 3.68 -21.91 21.11
C HIS A 406 3.52 -22.32 19.64
N THR A 407 4.56 -22.89 19.05
CA THR A 407 4.48 -23.43 17.68
C THR A 407 4.20 -24.92 17.74
N LEU A 408 3.22 -25.37 16.96
CA LEU A 408 2.94 -26.77 16.69
C LEU A 408 3.34 -27.02 15.22
N GLU A 409 4.43 -27.75 15.08
CA GLU A 409 5.00 -28.01 13.77
C GLU A 409 4.37 -29.24 13.13
N SER A 410 4.07 -29.19 11.82
CA SER A 410 3.52 -30.29 11.05
C SER A 410 4.22 -30.41 9.71
N ALA A 411 4.51 -31.64 9.28
CA ALA A 411 5.17 -31.92 8.01
C ALA A 411 4.17 -32.04 6.86
N THR A 412 2.92 -32.40 7.14
CA THR A 412 1.88 -32.65 6.15
C THR A 412 0.57 -31.96 6.54
N ILE A 413 -0.28 -31.73 5.54
CA ILE A 413 -1.63 -31.19 5.76
C ILE A 413 -2.46 -32.08 6.67
N THR A 414 -2.36 -33.40 6.55
CA THR A 414 -3.09 -34.36 7.39
C THR A 414 -2.70 -34.20 8.85
N GLU A 415 -1.41 -34.15 9.13
CA GLU A 415 -0.88 -33.92 10.46
C GLU A 415 -1.31 -32.56 11.05
N ALA A 416 -1.27 -31.50 10.24
CA ALA A 416 -1.69 -30.17 10.69
C ALA A 416 -3.19 -30.13 11.05
N LEU A 417 -4.05 -30.73 10.24
CA LEU A 417 -5.49 -30.80 10.54
C LEU A 417 -5.77 -31.63 11.79
N GLN A 418 -5.09 -32.76 11.98
CA GLN A 418 -5.18 -33.56 13.21
C GLN A 418 -4.68 -32.79 14.43
N THR A 419 -3.60 -32.03 14.27
CA THR A 419 -3.08 -31.17 15.34
C THR A 419 -4.13 -30.13 15.74
N LEU A 420 -4.78 -29.49 14.78
CA LEU A 420 -5.84 -28.50 15.03
C LEU A 420 -7.04 -29.10 15.78
N ASP A 421 -7.47 -30.31 15.43
CA ASP A 421 -8.56 -31.02 16.12
C ASP A 421 -8.22 -31.36 17.58
N GLY A 422 -6.94 -31.55 17.89
CA GLY A 422 -6.44 -31.88 19.24
C GLY A 422 -6.18 -30.68 20.16
N ILE A 423 -6.27 -29.43 19.64
CA ILE A 423 -5.94 -28.23 20.42
C ILE A 423 -7.10 -27.90 21.39
N SER A 424 -6.81 -27.88 22.68
CA SER A 424 -7.69 -27.31 23.72
C SER A 424 -7.06 -26.03 24.25
N VAL A 425 -7.52 -24.86 23.79
CA VAL A 425 -7.02 -23.54 24.22
C VAL A 425 -8.12 -22.82 25.00
N ALA A 426 -7.76 -22.22 26.14
CA ALA A 426 -8.62 -21.25 26.80
C ALA A 426 -8.78 -20.01 25.90
N PRO A 427 -9.98 -19.41 25.81
CA PRO A 427 -10.18 -18.21 24.99
C PRO A 427 -9.22 -17.10 25.43
N PRO A 428 -8.63 -16.33 24.51
CA PRO A 428 -7.77 -15.21 24.85
C PRO A 428 -8.57 -14.18 25.67
N ALA A 429 -7.88 -13.54 26.63
CA ALA A 429 -8.48 -12.45 27.40
C ALA A 429 -9.01 -11.34 26.47
N PRO A 430 -10.14 -10.71 26.78
CA PRO A 430 -10.69 -9.62 25.98
C PRO A 430 -9.62 -8.54 25.78
N ARG A 431 -9.37 -8.16 24.52
CA ARG A 431 -8.43 -7.07 24.21
C ARG A 431 -9.03 -5.75 24.69
N GLU A 432 -8.37 -5.11 25.63
CA GLU A 432 -8.56 -3.68 25.83
C GLU A 432 -7.93 -2.94 24.64
N LEU A 433 -8.77 -2.45 23.73
CA LEU A 433 -8.34 -1.45 22.77
C LEU A 433 -7.86 -0.23 23.56
N LYS A 434 -6.57 -0.02 23.65
CA LYS A 434 -6.01 1.26 24.10
C LYS A 434 -6.50 2.30 23.11
N SER A 435 -7.66 2.90 23.41
CA SER A 435 -8.07 4.13 22.79
C SER A 435 -7.08 5.18 23.21
N ASP A 436 -6.24 5.64 22.28
CA ASP A 436 -5.46 6.87 22.44
C ASP A 436 -6.46 8.04 22.50
N ARG A 437 -7.11 8.18 23.66
CA ARG A 437 -7.93 9.34 23.98
C ARG A 437 -7.00 10.50 24.28
N ARG A 438 -6.56 11.19 23.25
CA ARG A 438 -6.24 12.60 23.41
C ARG A 438 -7.55 13.40 23.27
N SER A 439 -8.05 13.72 24.45
CA SER A 439 -8.96 14.80 24.86
C SER A 439 -9.83 15.50 23.79
N GLY A 440 -11.15 15.42 24.00
CA GLY A 440 -12.06 16.53 23.77
C GLY A 440 -13.14 16.31 22.73
N GLY A 441 -14.35 15.94 23.18
CA GLY A 441 -15.57 16.06 22.38
C GLY A 441 -16.55 14.93 22.69
N GLY A 442 -17.51 15.19 23.60
CA GLY A 442 -18.56 14.23 23.95
C GLY A 442 -19.40 13.85 22.74
N ILE A 443 -19.58 12.56 22.54
CA ILE A 443 -20.50 11.98 21.56
C ILE A 443 -21.92 12.03 22.15
N PRO A 444 -22.93 12.58 21.46
CA PRO A 444 -24.31 12.45 21.89
C PRO A 444 -24.78 11.00 21.69
N THR A 445 -25.34 10.42 22.75
CA THR A 445 -26.04 9.13 22.72
C THR A 445 -27.26 9.23 21.80
N VAL A 446 -27.25 8.46 20.72
CA VAL A 446 -28.45 8.26 19.89
C VAL A 446 -29.26 7.13 20.52
N ASP A 447 -30.46 7.48 20.93
CA ASP A 447 -31.49 6.60 21.48
C ASP A 447 -32.03 5.72 20.32
N ASN A 448 -31.74 4.43 20.33
CA ASN A 448 -32.27 3.48 19.36
C ASN A 448 -33.63 2.95 19.84
N GLY A 449 -34.70 3.70 19.57
CA GLY A 449 -36.03 3.18 19.58
C GLY A 449 -36.44 2.65 18.21
N TRP A 450 -36.33 1.34 17.99
CA TRP A 450 -37.16 0.58 17.04
C TRP A 450 -37.41 -0.83 17.60
N LEU A 451 -38.70 -1.07 17.88
CA LEU A 451 -39.29 -2.40 18.01
C LEU A 451 -39.34 -3.12 16.67
#